data_ec9a7dfa80266524d842b3434b0a4d43
#
_entry.id   ec9a7dfa80266524d842b3434b0a4d43
#
_cell.length_a   1.000
_cell.length_b   1.000
_cell.length_c   1.000
_cell.angle_alpha   90.00
_cell.angle_beta   90.00
_cell.angle_gamma   90.00
#
_symmetry.space_group_name_H-M   'P 1'
#
loop_
_entity.id
_entity.type
_entity.pdbx_description
1 polymer ?
#
loop_
_entity_poly.entity_id
_entity_poly.type
_entity_poly.pdbx_seq_one_letter_code
_entity_poly.pdbx_strand_id
1 'polypeptide(L)'
;MTTFSEQFPIVFQALNIGFLQTLKLFFVTLIGAIPLGLIIAFGSMSNWAAFGFLRPAVLKHVNLRELTWWQKVQAWFVTDFKPVRLLTRLVIWVVRGTPLMLQLLVIYYFPGLVWKNNIWGSGEAGRFVASSVAFVFNYACYFSEIYRGGIQG
;
A
#
# COMPACT_ATOMS: atom_id res chain seq x y z
N MET A 1 -35.88 7.72 -34.31
CA MET A 1 -35.71 8.25 -32.92
C MET A 1 -36.28 7.19 -32.00
N THR A 2 -35.42 6.47 -31.28
CA THR A 2 -35.83 5.49 -30.28
C THR A 2 -36.50 6.22 -29.13
N THR A 3 -37.71 5.82 -28.77
CA THR A 3 -38.51 6.48 -27.73
C THR A 3 -37.89 6.25 -26.37
N PHE A 4 -37.95 7.22 -25.45
CA PHE A 4 -37.40 7.11 -24.08
C PHE A 4 -37.83 5.82 -23.34
N SER A 5 -39.07 5.40 -23.59
CA SER A 5 -39.62 4.16 -23.03
C SER A 5 -38.92 2.89 -23.50
N GLU A 6 -38.32 2.87 -24.70
CA GLU A 6 -37.60 1.72 -25.24
C GLU A 6 -36.14 1.67 -24.72
N GLN A 7 -35.54 2.84 -24.45
CA GLN A 7 -34.17 2.92 -23.95
C GLN A 7 -34.09 2.75 -22.44
N PHE A 8 -35.11 3.12 -21.69
CA PHE A 8 -35.12 3.08 -20.23
C PHE A 8 -34.78 1.69 -19.65
N PRO A 9 -35.38 0.57 -20.08
CA PRO A 9 -35.05 -0.75 -19.52
C PRO A 9 -33.60 -1.16 -19.82
N ILE A 10 -33.06 -0.80 -20.99
CA ILE A 10 -31.69 -1.12 -21.38
C ILE A 10 -30.70 -0.36 -20.51
N VAL A 11 -30.92 0.92 -20.30
CA VAL A 11 -30.08 1.76 -19.43
C VAL A 11 -30.17 1.31 -17.99
N PHE A 12 -31.38 1.01 -17.49
CA PHE A 12 -31.61 0.53 -16.13
C PHE A 12 -30.90 -0.81 -15.86
N GLN A 13 -30.96 -1.74 -16.83
CA GLN A 13 -30.25 -3.00 -16.74
C GLN A 13 -28.73 -2.82 -16.74
N ALA A 14 -28.20 -1.96 -17.60
CA ALA A 14 -26.76 -1.65 -17.63
C ALA A 14 -26.28 -1.01 -16.31
N LEU A 15 -27.06 -0.09 -15.75
CA LEU A 15 -26.78 0.54 -14.46
C LEU A 15 -26.77 -0.48 -13.31
N ASN A 16 -27.76 -1.41 -13.30
CA ASN A 16 -27.84 -2.44 -12.28
C ASN A 16 -26.65 -3.40 -12.33
N ILE A 17 -26.23 -3.82 -13.53
CA ILE A 17 -25.04 -4.65 -13.73
C ILE A 17 -23.79 -3.90 -13.23
N GLY A 18 -23.62 -2.63 -13.61
CA GLY A 18 -22.51 -1.79 -13.16
C GLY A 18 -22.49 -1.59 -11.64
N PHE A 19 -23.65 -1.39 -11.04
CA PHE A 19 -23.80 -1.28 -9.59
C PHE A 19 -23.37 -2.56 -8.87
N LEU A 20 -23.80 -3.72 -9.34
CA LEU A 20 -23.41 -5.02 -8.75
C LEU A 20 -21.89 -5.27 -8.87
N GLN A 21 -21.28 -4.90 -10.00
CA GLN A 21 -19.83 -4.99 -10.20
C GLN A 21 -19.09 -4.08 -9.20
N THR A 22 -19.57 -2.86 -9.03
CA THR A 22 -18.97 -1.92 -8.06
C THR A 22 -19.13 -2.41 -6.63
N LEU A 23 -20.28 -2.95 -6.28
CA LEU A 23 -20.55 -3.51 -4.96
C LEU A 23 -19.64 -4.71 -4.67
N LYS A 24 -19.45 -5.59 -5.66
CA LYS A 24 -18.52 -6.71 -5.56
C LYS A 24 -17.08 -6.23 -5.34
N LEU A 25 -16.62 -5.24 -6.10
CA LEU A 25 -15.31 -4.64 -5.93
C LEU A 25 -15.15 -4.02 -4.53
N PHE A 26 -16.17 -3.32 -4.04
CA PHE A 26 -16.18 -2.73 -2.71
C PHE A 26 -15.96 -3.76 -1.60
N PHE A 27 -16.71 -4.86 -1.61
CA PHE A 27 -16.56 -5.90 -0.58
C PHE A 27 -15.22 -6.61 -0.66
N VAL A 28 -14.74 -6.95 -1.85
CA VAL A 28 -13.41 -7.55 -2.05
C VAL A 28 -12.33 -6.62 -1.52
N THR A 29 -12.42 -5.33 -1.85
CA THR A 29 -11.48 -4.31 -1.37
C THR A 29 -11.50 -4.21 0.16
N LEU A 30 -12.66 -4.15 0.77
CA LEU A 30 -12.81 -4.00 2.21
C LEU A 30 -12.22 -5.19 2.96
N ILE A 31 -12.59 -6.41 2.54
CA ILE A 31 -12.11 -7.66 3.15
C ILE A 31 -10.58 -7.79 3.03
N GLY A 32 -9.99 -7.35 1.91
CA GLY A 32 -8.54 -7.39 1.71
C GLY A 32 -7.80 -6.25 2.39
N ALA A 33 -8.34 -5.03 2.34
CA ALA A 33 -7.65 -3.83 2.83
C ALA A 33 -7.58 -3.74 4.37
N ILE A 34 -8.59 -4.24 5.08
CA ILE A 34 -8.63 -4.22 6.55
C ILE A 34 -7.47 -5.02 7.16
N PRO A 35 -7.29 -6.33 6.86
CA PRO A 35 -6.19 -7.10 7.44
C PRO A 35 -4.82 -6.64 6.92
N LEU A 36 -4.71 -6.32 5.63
CA LEU A 36 -3.47 -5.83 5.06
C LEU A 36 -3.07 -4.48 5.68
N GLY A 37 -4.02 -3.58 5.89
CA GLY A 37 -3.79 -2.30 6.56
C GLY A 37 -3.27 -2.46 7.98
N LEU A 38 -3.75 -3.46 8.71
CA LEU A 38 -3.27 -3.78 10.06
C LEU A 38 -1.80 -4.25 10.03
N ILE A 39 -1.45 -5.14 9.09
CA ILE A 39 -0.07 -5.60 8.89
C ILE A 39 0.86 -4.42 8.57
N ILE A 40 0.45 -3.54 7.65
CA ILE A 40 1.20 -2.33 7.29
C ILE A 40 1.33 -1.38 8.49
N ALA A 41 0.29 -1.23 9.30
CA ALA A 41 0.33 -0.41 10.52
C ALA A 41 1.39 -0.91 11.50
N PHE A 42 1.43 -2.21 11.79
CA PHE A 42 2.48 -2.81 12.61
C PHE A 42 3.88 -2.61 12.01
N GLY A 43 4.05 -2.75 10.70
CA GLY A 43 5.30 -2.44 10.01
C GLY A 43 5.74 -0.99 10.21
N SER A 44 4.81 -0.04 10.11
CA SER A 44 5.08 1.40 10.27
C SER A 44 5.43 1.79 11.71
N MET A 45 4.98 1.00 12.70
CA MET A 45 5.26 1.17 14.13
C MET A 45 6.42 0.30 14.62
N SER A 46 6.94 -0.58 13.78
CA SER A 46 8.00 -1.53 14.15
C SER A 46 9.23 -0.81 14.69
N ASN A 47 9.69 -1.27 15.83
CA ASN A 47 10.95 -0.83 16.46
C ASN A 47 12.13 -1.76 16.14
N TRP A 48 11.94 -2.67 15.17
CA TRP A 48 12.97 -3.59 14.76
C TRP A 48 14.14 -2.83 14.11
N ALA A 49 15.27 -2.78 14.82
CA ALA A 49 16.52 -2.19 14.32
C ALA A 49 17.33 -3.30 13.64
N ALA A 50 17.67 -3.14 12.36
CA ALA A 50 18.40 -4.15 11.59
C ALA A 50 19.75 -4.52 12.22
N PHE A 51 20.38 -3.55 12.89
CA PHE A 51 21.68 -3.71 13.56
C PHE A 51 21.58 -3.62 15.08
N GLY A 52 20.40 -3.81 15.66
CA GLY A 52 20.16 -3.69 17.11
C GLY A 52 21.02 -4.62 17.96
N PHE A 53 21.47 -5.75 17.42
CA PHE A 53 22.39 -6.67 18.08
C PHE A 53 23.81 -6.09 18.26
N LEU A 54 24.22 -5.12 17.45
CA LEU A 54 25.52 -4.44 17.54
C LEU A 54 25.49 -3.28 18.56
N ARG A 55 24.31 -2.88 19.00
CA ARG A 55 24.12 -1.76 19.94
C ARG A 55 24.97 -1.88 21.22
N PRO A 56 25.00 -3.02 21.94
CA PRO A 56 25.84 -3.15 23.14
C PRO A 56 27.33 -3.08 22.84
N ALA A 57 27.79 -3.57 21.69
CA ALA A 57 29.19 -3.54 21.31
C ALA A 57 29.67 -2.11 20.97
N VAL A 58 28.84 -1.32 20.29
CA VAL A 58 29.17 0.05 19.87
C VAL A 58 29.09 1.03 21.04
N LEU A 59 28.06 0.91 21.90
CA LEU A 59 27.84 1.85 23.00
C LEU A 59 28.77 1.60 24.21
N LYS A 60 29.30 0.40 24.37
CA LYS A 60 30.15 0.04 25.51
C LYS A 60 31.54 0.72 25.49
N HIS A 61 31.99 1.18 24.33
CA HIS A 61 33.32 1.74 24.13
C HIS A 61 33.33 3.23 23.67
N VAL A 62 32.18 3.89 23.67
CA VAL A 62 32.09 5.22 23.08
C VAL A 62 31.54 6.24 24.08
N ASN A 63 32.38 7.19 24.49
CA ASN A 63 31.96 8.39 25.18
C ASN A 63 31.25 9.32 24.20
N LEU A 64 29.93 9.46 24.33
CA LEU A 64 29.06 10.23 23.42
C LEU A 64 29.43 11.72 23.31
N ARG A 65 30.25 12.24 24.22
CA ARG A 65 30.65 13.67 24.28
C ARG A 65 31.78 14.01 23.31
N GLU A 66 32.62 13.03 22.93
CA GLU A 66 33.85 13.28 22.15
C GLU A 66 33.79 12.75 20.70
N LEU A 67 32.60 12.34 20.24
CA LEU A 67 32.43 11.77 18.91
C LEU A 67 32.62 12.82 17.80
N THR A 68 33.51 12.49 16.88
CA THR A 68 33.62 13.18 15.59
C THR A 68 32.30 13.05 14.80
N TRP A 69 31.96 14.03 13.97
CA TRP A 69 30.74 14.04 13.20
C TRP A 69 30.46 12.71 12.46
N TRP A 70 31.45 12.09 11.85
CA TRP A 70 31.33 10.78 11.18
C TRP A 70 30.97 9.64 12.12
N GLN A 71 31.53 9.64 13.33
CA GLN A 71 31.22 8.63 14.36
C GLN A 71 29.78 8.79 14.89
N LYS A 72 29.28 10.03 14.96
CA LYS A 72 27.88 10.30 15.31
C LYS A 72 26.92 9.74 14.25
N VAL A 73 27.27 9.91 12.97
CA VAL A 73 26.46 9.35 11.85
C VAL A 73 26.49 7.82 11.88
N GLN A 74 27.63 7.19 12.10
CA GLN A 74 27.75 5.74 12.21
C GLN A 74 26.97 5.20 13.42
N ALA A 75 27.07 5.84 14.58
CA ALA A 75 26.33 5.47 15.78
C ALA A 75 24.82 5.60 15.54
N TRP A 76 24.34 6.67 14.88
CA TRP A 76 22.95 6.84 14.53
C TRP A 76 22.46 5.72 13.59
N PHE A 77 23.25 5.36 12.56
CA PHE A 77 22.91 4.26 11.64
C PHE A 77 22.75 2.91 12.38
N VAL A 78 23.61 2.63 13.36
CA VAL A 78 23.58 1.37 14.10
C VAL A 78 22.48 1.36 15.17
N THR A 79 22.20 2.50 15.83
CA THR A 79 21.26 2.56 16.96
C THR A 79 19.82 2.87 16.56
N ASP A 80 19.62 3.72 15.55
CA ASP A 80 18.29 4.28 15.22
C ASP A 80 17.80 3.90 13.80
N PHE A 81 18.61 3.21 13.00
CA PHE A 81 18.19 2.79 11.66
C PHE A 81 17.16 1.64 11.74
N LYS A 82 15.91 1.98 11.48
CA LYS A 82 14.75 1.07 11.46
C LYS A 82 14.25 0.91 10.03
N PRO A 83 14.87 0.03 9.23
CA PRO A 83 14.60 -0.06 7.79
C PRO A 83 13.15 -0.45 7.48
N VAL A 84 12.56 -1.34 8.27
CA VAL A 84 11.16 -1.75 8.09
C VAL A 84 10.23 -0.56 8.25
N ARG A 85 10.42 0.22 9.31
CA ARG A 85 9.62 1.43 9.56
C ARG A 85 9.79 2.47 8.46
N LEU A 86 11.04 2.69 8.01
CA LEU A 86 11.35 3.66 6.96
C LEU A 86 10.71 3.24 5.64
N LEU A 87 10.90 1.98 5.23
CA LEU A 87 10.35 1.44 3.99
C LEU A 87 8.83 1.48 3.99
N THR A 88 8.20 1.03 5.08
CA THR A 88 6.73 1.03 5.19
C THR A 88 6.18 2.46 5.11
N ARG A 89 6.79 3.42 5.78
CA ARG A 89 6.38 4.83 5.72
C ARG A 89 6.56 5.43 4.33
N LEU A 90 7.65 5.09 3.65
CA LEU A 90 7.91 5.52 2.28
C LEU A 90 6.85 4.98 1.33
N VAL A 91 6.50 3.69 1.44
CA VAL A 91 5.43 3.08 0.64
C VAL A 91 4.09 3.77 0.91
N ILE A 92 3.72 3.97 2.18
CA ILE A 92 2.48 4.67 2.53
C ILE A 92 2.47 6.09 1.95
N TRP A 93 3.59 6.82 2.05
CA TRP A 93 3.71 8.17 1.53
C TRP A 93 3.54 8.23 0.01
N VAL A 94 4.20 7.34 -0.72
CA VAL A 94 4.10 7.27 -2.20
C VAL A 94 2.67 6.90 -2.61
N VAL A 95 2.09 5.86 -2.02
CA VAL A 95 0.76 5.37 -2.39
C VAL A 95 -0.32 6.41 -2.11
N ARG A 96 -0.26 7.08 -0.96
CA ARG A 96 -1.24 8.12 -0.60
C ARG A 96 -1.01 9.44 -1.34
N GLY A 97 0.22 9.69 -1.81
CA GLY A 97 0.59 10.88 -2.57
C GLY A 97 0.32 10.76 -4.07
N THR A 98 -0.02 9.57 -4.58
CA THR A 98 -0.28 9.35 -6.00
C THR A 98 -1.76 9.08 -6.28
N PRO A 99 -2.29 9.55 -7.43
CA PRO A 99 -3.69 9.29 -7.82
C PRO A 99 -3.95 7.78 -8.00
N LEU A 100 -5.08 7.30 -7.49
CA LEU A 100 -5.48 5.91 -7.62
C LEU A 100 -5.52 5.44 -9.09
N MET A 101 -5.96 6.30 -10.01
CA MET A 101 -5.97 5.99 -11.44
C MET A 101 -4.58 5.66 -11.99
N LEU A 102 -3.55 6.40 -11.55
CA LEU A 102 -2.17 6.12 -11.94
C LEU A 102 -1.71 4.75 -11.40
N GLN A 103 -2.05 4.45 -10.17
CA GLN A 103 -1.75 3.15 -9.54
C GLN A 103 -2.41 1.99 -10.28
N LEU A 104 -3.68 2.15 -10.69
CA LEU A 104 -4.40 1.18 -11.53
C LEU A 104 -3.67 0.92 -12.85
N LEU A 105 -3.27 1.99 -13.55
CA LEU A 105 -2.53 1.89 -14.82
C LEU A 105 -1.20 1.15 -14.61
N VAL A 106 -0.44 1.52 -13.59
CA VAL A 106 0.84 0.88 -13.28
C VAL A 106 0.62 -0.61 -12.95
N ILE A 107 -0.27 -0.96 -12.04
CA ILE A 107 -0.51 -2.35 -11.63
C ILE A 107 -1.00 -3.20 -12.81
N TYR A 108 -1.84 -2.64 -13.67
CA TYR A 108 -2.38 -3.39 -14.80
C TYR A 108 -1.36 -3.59 -15.94
N TYR A 109 -0.65 -2.52 -16.32
CA TYR A 109 0.23 -2.55 -17.50
C TYR A 109 1.69 -2.92 -17.20
N PHE A 110 2.21 -2.59 -16.01
CA PHE A 110 3.60 -2.79 -15.66
C PHE A 110 4.08 -4.25 -15.82
N PRO A 111 3.31 -5.28 -15.40
CA PRO A 111 3.75 -6.67 -15.60
C PRO A 111 3.91 -7.03 -17.07
N GLY A 112 2.98 -6.57 -17.93
CA GLY A 112 3.06 -6.81 -19.36
C GLY A 112 4.25 -6.12 -20.03
N LEU A 113 4.61 -4.92 -19.57
CA LEU A 113 5.75 -4.16 -20.09
C LEU A 113 7.10 -4.76 -19.67
N VAL A 114 7.24 -5.21 -18.41
CA VAL A 114 8.51 -5.72 -17.88
C VAL A 114 8.75 -7.16 -18.27
N TRP A 115 7.77 -8.03 -18.13
CA TRP A 115 7.91 -9.47 -18.39
C TRP A 115 7.40 -9.90 -19.77
N LYS A 116 6.92 -8.96 -20.60
CA LYS A 116 6.30 -9.23 -21.91
C LYS A 116 5.16 -10.25 -21.84
N ASN A 117 4.61 -10.47 -20.66
CA ASN A 117 3.50 -11.37 -20.41
C ASN A 117 2.50 -10.71 -19.45
N ASN A 118 1.23 -10.74 -19.82
CA ASN A 118 0.18 -10.19 -18.96
C ASN A 118 -0.21 -11.23 -17.90
N ILE A 119 0.27 -11.04 -16.68
CA ILE A 119 -0.02 -11.95 -15.54
C ILE A 119 -1.50 -11.95 -15.13
N TRP A 120 -2.24 -10.92 -15.50
CA TRP A 120 -3.67 -10.79 -15.17
C TRP A 120 -4.58 -11.60 -16.09
N GLY A 121 -4.04 -12.10 -17.21
CA GLY A 121 -4.83 -12.73 -18.25
C GLY A 121 -5.58 -11.72 -19.13
N SER A 122 -6.25 -12.26 -20.16
CA SER A 122 -7.09 -11.47 -21.06
C SER A 122 -8.55 -11.47 -20.59
N GLY A 123 -9.23 -10.33 -20.74
CA GLY A 123 -10.66 -10.23 -20.52
C GLY A 123 -11.09 -9.47 -19.25
N GLU A 124 -12.37 -9.59 -18.94
CA GLU A 124 -13.02 -8.85 -17.85
C GLU A 124 -12.54 -9.32 -16.47
N ALA A 125 -12.36 -10.62 -16.30
CA ALA A 125 -11.89 -11.21 -15.05
C ALA A 125 -10.49 -10.71 -14.67
N GLY A 126 -9.56 -10.64 -15.65
CA GLY A 126 -8.21 -10.12 -15.41
C GLY A 126 -8.20 -8.66 -15.01
N ARG A 127 -9.02 -7.83 -15.67
CA ARG A 127 -9.18 -6.41 -15.28
C ARG A 127 -9.77 -6.27 -13.87
N PHE A 128 -10.76 -7.09 -13.52
CA PHE A 128 -11.34 -7.07 -12.19
C PHE A 128 -10.32 -7.44 -11.10
N VAL A 129 -9.51 -8.48 -11.32
CA VAL A 129 -8.47 -8.91 -10.37
C VAL A 129 -7.41 -7.82 -10.20
N ALA A 130 -6.89 -7.28 -11.30
CA ALA A 130 -5.89 -6.21 -11.24
C ALA A 130 -6.43 -4.96 -10.51
N SER A 131 -7.68 -4.57 -10.81
CA SER A 131 -8.35 -3.47 -10.11
C SER A 131 -8.51 -3.77 -8.62
N SER A 132 -8.94 -4.98 -8.27
CA SER A 132 -9.09 -5.40 -6.88
C SER A 132 -7.77 -5.31 -6.11
N VAL A 133 -6.67 -5.77 -6.70
CA VAL A 133 -5.33 -5.66 -6.09
C VAL A 133 -4.93 -4.20 -5.88
N ALA A 134 -5.14 -3.35 -6.88
CA ALA A 134 -4.82 -1.92 -6.77
C ALA A 134 -5.62 -1.23 -5.66
N PHE A 135 -6.93 -1.48 -5.61
CA PHE A 135 -7.80 -0.92 -4.58
C PHE A 135 -7.44 -1.44 -3.18
N VAL A 136 -7.23 -2.75 -3.03
CA VAL A 136 -6.83 -3.35 -1.74
C VAL A 136 -5.55 -2.73 -1.24
N PHE A 137 -4.53 -2.61 -2.09
CA PHE A 137 -3.24 -2.04 -1.71
C PHE A 137 -3.34 -0.56 -1.34
N ASN A 138 -4.06 0.22 -2.15
CA ASN A 138 -4.29 1.64 -1.88
C ASN A 138 -5.00 1.85 -0.54
N TYR A 139 -6.16 1.22 -0.36
CA TYR A 139 -6.97 1.39 0.85
C TYR A 139 -6.30 0.79 2.10
N ALA A 140 -5.49 -0.27 1.96
CA ALA A 140 -4.69 -0.79 3.06
C ALA A 140 -3.71 0.27 3.61
N CYS A 141 -3.11 1.09 2.75
CA CYS A 141 -2.26 2.19 3.18
C CYS A 141 -3.05 3.27 3.95
N TYR A 142 -4.29 3.55 3.56
CA TYR A 142 -5.17 4.46 4.32
C TYR A 142 -5.59 3.85 5.66
N PHE A 143 -6.03 2.61 5.70
CA PHE A 143 -6.37 1.91 6.94
C PHE A 143 -5.19 1.82 7.88
N SER A 144 -3.97 1.61 7.38
CA SER A 144 -2.78 1.56 8.21
C SER A 144 -2.55 2.84 9.01
N GLU A 145 -2.85 4.01 8.44
CA GLU A 145 -2.73 5.28 9.14
C GLU A 145 -3.87 5.48 10.17
N ILE A 146 -5.09 5.01 9.86
CA ILE A 146 -6.21 5.02 10.80
C ILE A 146 -5.88 4.15 12.02
N TYR A 147 -5.38 2.93 11.79
CA TYR A 147 -4.97 2.03 12.87
C TYR A 147 -3.82 2.63 13.69
N ARG A 148 -2.82 3.19 13.02
CA ARG A 148 -1.71 3.85 13.70
C ARG A 148 -2.19 5.01 14.57
N GLY A 149 -3.09 5.84 14.07
CA GLY A 149 -3.70 6.92 14.84
C GLY A 149 -4.47 6.42 16.06
N GLY A 150 -5.30 5.38 15.89
CA GLY A 150 -6.07 4.80 17.00
C GLY A 150 -5.26 4.05 18.06
N ILE A 151 -4.07 3.53 17.69
CA ILE A 151 -3.19 2.82 18.63
C ILE A 151 -2.27 3.80 19.39
N GLN A 152 -1.87 4.90 18.76
CA GLN A 152 -0.91 5.87 19.31
C GLN A 152 -1.59 7.10 19.95
N GLY A 153 -2.88 7.31 19.69
CA GLY A 153 -3.70 8.35 20.34
C GLY A 153 -4.31 7.85 21.60
#